data_606675021a3fc6068500b69ed4a745d1
#
_entry.id   606675021a3fc6068500b69ed4a745d1
#
_cell.length_a   1.000
_cell.length_b   1.000
_cell.length_c   1.000
_cell.angle_alpha   90.00
_cell.angle_beta   90.00
_cell.angle_gamma   90.00
#
_symmetry.space_group_name_H-M   'P 1'
#
loop_
_entity.id
_entity.type
_entity.pdbx_description
1 polymer ?
#
loop_
_entity_poly.entity_id
_entity_poly.type
_entity_poly.pdbx_seq_one_letter_code
_entity_poly.pdbx_strand_id
1 'polypeptide(L)'
;MKIDKKWWALALLLFLPIAPLSAQEGVGDEPQDRVWSPRVTGAPSLLITPDATSAGLGETGLLAAQGAFALMHNMSLLPFSEETWGVSLSFTPWMPDLSRDTNLSTLLGYYSIDGASGLRHSIAAGVRYFSVGQTLAFPKSQRTVLETRPYELSVDLGYGLRILPSLSMGVGLRYFVSDYNISQNGVSSLAQTVMGDLSLTYSQPVSIERLSTELTAALAVRNIGGKISHDGGLSYLYSPATLDFGVGVRLHLTESDELSLLITGDKLMVPQYPTAGQGGSSLDEQRKAYYKLSPWEAIGEAWSDPDAWRDLGCSVGLQYAYKERAFGRVGYRHQNSNAGLGTGLSLGGGFRYEMVQLDLAYFVAQDSKSPLNNTLRVTLSTDF
;
A
#
# COMPACT_ATOMS: atom_id res chain seq x y z
N MET A 1 -24.70 -0.38 -38.39
CA MET A 1 -24.14 -0.73 -37.07
C MET A 1 -25.06 -0.11 -36.02
N LYS A 2 -26.03 -0.86 -35.51
CA LYS A 2 -26.96 -0.39 -34.47
C LYS A 2 -26.28 -0.63 -33.14
N ILE A 3 -25.83 0.44 -32.51
CA ILE A 3 -25.31 0.41 -31.13
C ILE A 3 -26.50 0.07 -30.23
N ASP A 4 -26.42 -1.06 -29.57
CA ASP A 4 -27.49 -1.59 -28.72
C ASP A 4 -27.68 -0.66 -27.50
N LYS A 5 -28.93 -0.30 -27.19
CA LYS A 5 -29.29 0.65 -26.12
C LYS A 5 -28.75 0.26 -24.72
N LYS A 6 -28.27 -0.96 -24.56
CA LYS A 6 -27.67 -1.48 -23.33
C LYS A 6 -26.31 -0.86 -22.98
N TRP A 7 -25.56 -0.36 -23.96
CA TRP A 7 -24.27 0.31 -23.74
C TRP A 7 -24.41 1.68 -23.09
N TRP A 8 -25.58 2.34 -23.23
CA TRP A 8 -25.86 3.62 -22.59
C TRP A 8 -26.04 3.51 -21.06
N ALA A 9 -26.52 2.37 -20.57
CA ALA A 9 -26.66 2.13 -19.14
C ALA A 9 -25.29 1.91 -18.44
N LEU A 10 -24.35 1.27 -19.12
CA LEU A 10 -22.95 1.13 -18.66
C LEU A 10 -22.20 2.47 -18.76
N ALA A 11 -22.43 3.24 -19.82
CA ALA A 11 -21.87 4.59 -19.95
C ALA A 11 -22.43 5.55 -18.90
N LEU A 12 -23.68 5.39 -18.46
CA LEU A 12 -24.30 6.20 -17.40
C LEU A 12 -23.75 5.88 -16.00
N LEU A 13 -23.28 4.64 -15.75
CA LEU A 13 -22.55 4.28 -14.54
C LEU A 13 -21.13 4.85 -14.52
N LEU A 14 -20.53 5.09 -15.70
CA LEU A 14 -19.22 5.75 -15.84
C LEU A 14 -19.30 7.29 -15.73
N PHE A 15 -20.50 7.86 -15.91
CA PHE A 15 -20.82 9.29 -15.77
C PHE A 15 -21.68 9.61 -14.54
N LEU A 16 -21.63 8.78 -13.49
CA LEU A 16 -21.95 9.33 -12.19
C LEU A 16 -20.99 10.51 -12.00
N PRO A 17 -21.49 11.76 -11.84
CA PRO A 17 -20.61 12.84 -11.48
C PRO A 17 -19.95 12.36 -10.17
N ILE A 18 -18.66 12.08 -10.25
CA ILE A 18 -17.80 12.18 -9.09
C ILE A 18 -17.88 13.68 -8.79
N ALA A 19 -18.98 14.06 -8.13
CA ALA A 19 -19.00 15.35 -7.46
C ALA A 19 -17.70 15.30 -6.67
N PRO A 20 -16.77 16.26 -6.84
CA PRO A 20 -15.69 16.34 -5.91
C PRO A 20 -16.42 16.33 -4.56
N LEU A 21 -16.14 15.35 -3.71
CA LEU A 21 -16.26 15.55 -2.29
C LEU A 21 -15.22 16.64 -2.00
N SER A 22 -15.52 17.84 -2.45
CA SER A 22 -15.06 19.03 -1.82
C SER A 22 -15.71 18.88 -0.44
N ALA A 23 -14.97 18.29 0.49
CA ALA A 23 -15.09 18.70 1.86
C ALA A 23 -15.02 20.21 1.73
N GLN A 24 -16.20 20.82 1.68
CA GLN A 24 -16.36 22.22 1.89
C GLN A 24 -15.65 22.40 3.22
N GLU A 25 -14.48 23.00 3.19
CA GLU A 25 -13.93 23.61 4.37
C GLU A 25 -15.02 24.57 4.80
N GLY A 26 -15.95 24.04 5.59
CA GLY A 26 -16.85 24.87 6.33
C GLY A 26 -15.94 25.73 7.18
N VAL A 27 -15.85 27.02 6.83
CA VAL A 27 -15.44 28.08 7.72
C VAL A 27 -16.52 28.17 8.81
N GLY A 28 -16.58 27.12 9.61
CA GLY A 28 -17.27 27.06 10.90
C GLY A 28 -16.16 27.15 11.92
N ASP A 29 -16.31 28.02 12.91
CA ASP A 29 -15.42 28.23 14.05
C ASP A 29 -14.78 26.92 14.53
N GLU A 30 -13.71 26.47 13.84
CA GLU A 30 -12.81 25.48 14.39
C GLU A 30 -12.15 26.13 15.61
N PRO A 31 -12.13 25.44 16.77
CA PRO A 31 -11.40 25.95 17.91
C PRO A 31 -9.95 26.21 17.42
N GLN A 32 -9.54 27.46 17.41
CA GLN A 32 -8.23 27.94 16.88
C GLN A 32 -7.01 27.28 17.53
N ASP A 33 -7.17 26.30 18.43
CA ASP A 33 -6.11 25.64 19.21
C ASP A 33 -5.78 24.21 18.77
N ARG A 34 -6.44 23.62 17.75
CA ARG A 34 -6.08 22.30 17.25
C ARG A 34 -5.04 22.37 16.14
N VAL A 35 -3.78 22.22 16.51
CA VAL A 35 -2.72 21.99 15.53
C VAL A 35 -2.83 20.54 15.05
N TRP A 36 -3.18 20.36 13.78
CA TRP A 36 -3.12 19.06 13.13
C TRP A 36 -1.68 18.54 13.11
N SER A 37 -1.44 17.41 13.75
CA SER A 37 -0.12 16.78 13.80
C SER A 37 -0.03 15.62 12.81
N PRO A 38 1.06 15.48 12.05
CA PRO A 38 1.21 14.41 11.06
C PRO A 38 1.33 13.04 11.74
N ARG A 39 0.89 12.00 11.04
CA ARG A 39 1.17 10.62 11.44
C ARG A 39 2.53 10.20 10.87
N VAL A 40 3.50 10.02 11.76
CA VAL A 40 4.88 9.68 11.39
C VAL A 40 5.15 8.22 11.73
N THR A 41 5.71 7.47 10.78
CA THR A 41 6.07 6.06 10.97
C THR A 41 7.57 5.85 10.92
N GLY A 42 8.04 4.78 11.57
CA GLY A 42 9.47 4.41 11.56
C GLY A 42 9.91 3.62 10.31
N ALA A 43 8.97 3.25 9.44
CA ALA A 43 9.23 2.47 8.22
C ALA A 43 8.39 2.98 7.04
N PRO A 44 8.59 4.23 6.60
CA PRO A 44 7.73 4.85 5.59
C PRO A 44 7.77 4.15 4.22
N SER A 45 8.86 3.48 3.86
CA SER A 45 8.94 2.74 2.60
C SER A 45 7.90 1.62 2.49
N LEU A 46 7.45 1.06 3.62
CA LEU A 46 6.44 -0.01 3.63
C LEU A 46 5.04 0.46 3.21
N LEU A 47 4.80 1.79 3.19
CA LEU A 47 3.57 2.38 2.66
C LEU A 47 3.58 2.57 1.14
N ILE A 48 4.75 2.41 0.49
CA ILE A 48 4.87 2.55 -0.96
C ILE A 48 4.41 1.26 -1.64
N THR A 49 3.42 1.32 -2.51
CA THR A 49 3.02 0.20 -3.38
C THR A 49 4.17 -0.18 -4.32
N PRO A 50 4.67 -1.41 -4.29
CA PRO A 50 5.86 -1.76 -5.07
C PRO A 50 5.55 -2.09 -6.53
N ASP A 51 4.36 -2.61 -6.85
CA ASP A 51 4.02 -3.14 -8.17
C ASP A 51 3.23 -2.15 -9.04
N ALA A 52 3.46 -2.24 -10.36
CA ALA A 52 2.82 -1.38 -11.34
C ALA A 52 1.33 -1.68 -11.53
N THR A 53 0.89 -2.92 -11.35
CA THR A 53 -0.52 -3.28 -11.47
C THR A 53 -1.37 -2.57 -10.44
N SER A 54 -1.03 -2.72 -9.16
CA SER A 54 -1.74 -2.06 -8.05
C SER A 54 -1.66 -0.54 -8.13
N ALA A 55 -0.48 -0.02 -8.48
CA ALA A 55 -0.25 1.41 -8.61
C ALA A 55 -1.05 2.03 -9.76
N GLY A 56 -1.12 1.36 -10.91
CA GLY A 56 -1.91 1.82 -12.06
C GLY A 56 -3.43 1.84 -11.81
N LEU A 57 -3.87 1.18 -10.75
CA LEU A 57 -5.27 1.11 -10.30
C LEU A 57 -5.55 1.97 -9.06
N GLY A 58 -4.80 3.05 -8.84
CA GLY A 58 -5.01 3.95 -7.71
C GLY A 58 -4.50 3.41 -6.38
N GLU A 59 -3.47 2.58 -6.38
CA GLU A 59 -2.89 1.95 -5.18
C GLU A 59 -3.83 0.88 -4.55
N THR A 60 -4.70 0.22 -5.34
CA THR A 60 -5.71 -0.76 -4.86
C THR A 60 -5.13 -2.16 -4.64
N GLY A 61 -3.89 -2.28 -4.15
CA GLY A 61 -3.18 -3.55 -4.01
C GLY A 61 -3.90 -4.62 -3.21
N LEU A 62 -4.76 -4.25 -2.27
CA LEU A 62 -5.60 -5.19 -1.50
C LEU A 62 -6.39 -6.17 -2.39
N LEU A 63 -6.82 -5.71 -3.57
CA LEU A 63 -7.64 -6.47 -4.54
C LEU A 63 -6.94 -6.69 -5.88
N ALA A 64 -5.97 -5.85 -6.22
CA ALA A 64 -5.32 -5.80 -7.53
C ALA A 64 -4.03 -6.62 -7.59
N ALA A 65 -3.41 -6.94 -6.45
CA ALA A 65 -2.12 -7.63 -6.42
C ALA A 65 -2.20 -9.00 -7.09
N GLN A 66 -1.27 -9.25 -8.00
CA GLN A 66 -1.16 -10.50 -8.75
C GLN A 66 0.10 -11.27 -8.37
N GLY A 67 0.04 -12.60 -8.44
CA GLY A 67 1.17 -13.49 -8.22
C GLY A 67 1.89 -13.20 -6.89
N ALA A 68 3.21 -13.12 -6.93
CA ALA A 68 4.03 -12.92 -5.76
C ALA A 68 3.76 -11.59 -5.01
N PHE A 69 3.20 -10.56 -5.68
CA PHE A 69 2.90 -9.28 -5.02
C PHE A 69 1.75 -9.37 -4.01
N ALA A 70 0.97 -10.47 -4.00
CA ALA A 70 0.04 -10.74 -2.93
C ALA A 70 0.71 -10.70 -1.54
N LEU A 71 1.99 -11.11 -1.43
CA LEU A 71 2.77 -11.04 -0.19
C LEU A 71 2.88 -9.60 0.36
N MET A 72 2.91 -8.59 -0.51
CA MET A 72 3.09 -7.19 -0.11
C MET A 72 1.76 -6.50 0.26
N HIS A 73 0.63 -7.03 -0.18
CA HIS A 73 -0.67 -6.39 -0.06
C HIS A 73 -1.70 -7.23 0.68
N ASN A 74 -1.94 -8.45 0.21
CA ASN A 74 -2.99 -9.33 0.69
C ASN A 74 -2.66 -10.79 0.34
N MET A 75 -2.02 -11.48 1.26
CA MET A 75 -1.58 -12.87 1.05
C MET A 75 -2.75 -13.85 0.79
N SER A 76 -3.97 -13.50 1.20
CA SER A 76 -5.16 -14.34 0.95
C SER A 76 -5.65 -14.31 -0.50
N LEU A 77 -5.13 -13.42 -1.37
CA LEU A 77 -5.41 -13.46 -2.81
C LEU A 77 -4.71 -14.64 -3.50
N LEU A 78 -3.50 -14.97 -3.07
CA LEU A 78 -2.64 -15.91 -3.78
C LEU A 78 -3.26 -17.32 -3.94
N PRO A 79 -3.98 -17.89 -2.95
CA PRO A 79 -4.62 -19.19 -3.12
C PRO A 79 -5.79 -19.22 -4.12
N PHE A 80 -6.25 -18.07 -4.64
CA PHE A 80 -7.21 -18.00 -5.74
C PHE A 80 -6.55 -18.01 -7.12
N SER A 81 -5.23 -17.78 -7.21
CA SER A 81 -4.49 -17.90 -8.47
C SER A 81 -4.51 -19.35 -8.96
N GLU A 82 -4.66 -19.54 -10.27
CA GLU A 82 -4.58 -20.86 -10.91
C GLU A 82 -3.13 -21.32 -11.08
N GLU A 83 -2.20 -20.41 -11.10
CA GLU A 83 -0.78 -20.65 -11.32
C GLU A 83 -0.14 -21.33 -10.11
N THR A 84 0.85 -22.19 -10.38
CA THR A 84 1.53 -22.98 -9.35
C THR A 84 2.69 -22.24 -8.70
N TRP A 85 3.48 -21.52 -9.48
CA TRP A 85 4.61 -20.77 -8.95
C TRP A 85 4.92 -19.56 -9.84
N GLY A 86 5.60 -18.60 -9.28
CA GLY A 86 6.02 -17.42 -10.03
C GLY A 86 7.08 -16.61 -9.30
N VAL A 87 7.73 -15.74 -10.06
CA VAL A 87 8.73 -14.80 -9.59
C VAL A 87 8.41 -13.42 -10.14
N SER A 88 8.54 -12.41 -9.31
CA SER A 88 8.25 -11.04 -9.69
C SER A 88 9.34 -10.08 -9.22
N LEU A 89 9.70 -9.14 -10.08
CA LEU A 89 10.65 -8.07 -9.83
C LEU A 89 9.98 -6.72 -10.08
N SER A 90 10.17 -5.76 -9.20
CA SER A 90 9.75 -4.38 -9.46
C SER A 90 10.84 -3.38 -9.15
N PHE A 91 10.78 -2.26 -9.86
CA PHE A 91 11.64 -1.11 -9.65
C PHE A 91 10.82 0.18 -9.73
N THR A 92 11.00 1.04 -8.73
CA THR A 92 10.30 2.31 -8.59
C THR A 92 11.31 3.40 -8.24
N PRO A 93 11.69 4.29 -9.18
CA PRO A 93 12.31 5.56 -8.84
C PRO A 93 11.35 6.34 -7.92
N TRP A 94 11.83 6.76 -6.78
CA TRP A 94 10.99 7.41 -5.78
C TRP A 94 11.36 8.87 -5.62
N MET A 95 10.36 9.77 -5.61
CA MET A 95 10.56 11.23 -5.53
C MET A 95 11.58 11.76 -6.57
N PRO A 96 11.43 11.45 -7.88
CA PRO A 96 12.44 11.76 -8.89
C PRO A 96 12.73 13.26 -9.01
N ASP A 97 11.77 14.11 -8.64
CA ASP A 97 11.92 15.57 -8.63
C ASP A 97 12.80 16.09 -7.49
N LEU A 98 12.95 15.30 -6.41
CA LEU A 98 13.73 15.66 -5.21
C LEU A 98 15.08 14.95 -5.12
N SER A 99 15.13 13.69 -5.53
CA SER A 99 16.35 12.87 -5.47
C SER A 99 16.40 11.89 -6.65
N ARG A 100 17.54 11.84 -7.32
CA ARG A 100 17.74 10.91 -8.47
C ARG A 100 18.13 9.50 -8.03
N ASP A 101 18.63 9.35 -6.79
CA ASP A 101 19.19 8.09 -6.29
C ASP A 101 18.24 7.37 -5.33
N THR A 102 17.07 7.95 -5.04
CA THR A 102 16.05 7.31 -4.21
C THR A 102 15.23 6.34 -5.04
N ASN A 103 15.18 5.08 -4.61
CA ASN A 103 14.44 4.04 -5.32
C ASN A 103 14.00 2.91 -4.41
N LEU A 104 12.95 2.22 -4.83
CA LEU A 104 12.46 0.99 -4.24
C LEU A 104 12.63 -0.15 -5.23
N SER A 105 13.26 -1.24 -4.80
CA SER A 105 13.41 -2.49 -5.54
C SER A 105 12.80 -3.63 -4.75
N THR A 106 12.08 -4.53 -5.42
CA THR A 106 11.41 -5.66 -4.78
C THR A 106 11.59 -6.92 -5.62
N LEU A 107 11.99 -8.02 -4.99
CA LEU A 107 12.09 -9.35 -5.60
C LEU A 107 11.30 -10.34 -4.76
N LEU A 108 10.33 -11.00 -5.37
CA LEU A 108 9.39 -11.90 -4.72
C LEU A 108 9.26 -13.20 -5.49
N GLY A 109 8.93 -14.28 -4.78
CA GLY A 109 8.55 -15.55 -5.38
C GLY A 109 7.46 -16.23 -4.58
N TYR A 110 6.68 -17.09 -5.23
CA TYR A 110 5.64 -17.89 -4.57
C TYR A 110 5.58 -19.30 -5.13
N TYR A 111 4.97 -20.18 -4.34
CA TYR A 111 4.61 -21.53 -4.74
C TYR A 111 3.26 -21.93 -4.12
N SER A 112 2.37 -22.50 -4.93
CA SER A 112 1.03 -22.94 -4.53
C SER A 112 0.90 -24.47 -4.71
N ILE A 113 0.23 -25.11 -3.75
CA ILE A 113 0.06 -26.58 -3.71
C ILE A 113 -1.41 -26.87 -3.45
N ASP A 114 -1.99 -27.73 -4.27
CA ASP A 114 -3.32 -28.28 -4.02
C ASP A 114 -3.21 -29.43 -3.01
N GLY A 115 -3.85 -29.23 -1.87
CA GLY A 115 -3.89 -30.18 -0.78
C GLY A 115 -5.07 -31.16 -0.88
N ALA A 116 -5.14 -32.09 0.05
CA ALA A 116 -6.30 -32.96 0.18
C ALA A 116 -7.57 -32.16 0.48
N SER A 117 -8.72 -32.67 0.08
CA SER A 117 -10.05 -32.08 0.36
C SER A 117 -10.31 -30.70 -0.28
N GLY A 118 -9.60 -30.35 -1.36
CA GLY A 118 -9.82 -29.10 -2.09
C GLY A 118 -9.23 -27.86 -1.42
N LEU A 119 -8.40 -28.03 -0.41
CA LEU A 119 -7.61 -26.94 0.18
C LEU A 119 -6.48 -26.57 -0.79
N ARG A 120 -6.26 -25.24 -1.00
CA ARG A 120 -5.09 -24.77 -1.72
C ARG A 120 -4.22 -23.95 -0.79
N HIS A 121 -2.95 -24.33 -0.72
CA HIS A 121 -1.92 -23.72 0.12
C HIS A 121 -0.99 -22.90 -0.77
N SER A 122 -0.64 -21.70 -0.34
CA SER A 122 0.32 -20.86 -1.04
C SER A 122 1.35 -20.32 -0.07
N ILE A 123 2.62 -20.42 -0.42
CA ILE A 123 3.73 -19.82 0.31
C ILE A 123 4.38 -18.77 -0.59
N ALA A 124 4.81 -17.67 0.01
CA ALA A 124 5.54 -16.62 -0.71
C ALA A 124 6.69 -16.12 0.15
N ALA A 125 7.76 -15.70 -0.51
CA ALA A 125 8.92 -15.10 0.14
C ALA A 125 9.49 -13.98 -0.73
N GLY A 126 10.14 -13.00 -0.12
CA GLY A 126 10.76 -11.95 -0.87
C GLY A 126 11.58 -10.98 -0.07
N VAL A 127 12.20 -10.08 -0.81
CA VAL A 127 13.05 -9.01 -0.29
C VAL A 127 12.62 -7.69 -0.92
N ARG A 128 12.59 -6.67 -0.10
CA ARG A 128 12.32 -5.30 -0.50
C ARG A 128 13.44 -4.40 -0.01
N TYR A 129 14.04 -3.63 -0.90
CA TYR A 129 15.13 -2.72 -0.60
C TYR A 129 14.77 -1.30 -1.03
N PHE A 130 14.83 -0.37 -0.10
CA PHE A 130 14.61 1.04 -0.33
C PHE A 130 15.89 1.82 -0.07
N SER A 131 16.43 2.43 -1.13
CA SER A 131 17.57 3.34 -1.04
C SER A 131 17.05 4.77 -0.93
N VAL A 132 17.48 5.51 0.10
CA VAL A 132 17.19 6.95 0.20
C VAL A 132 18.14 7.77 -0.66
N GLY A 133 19.18 7.12 -1.22
CA GLY A 133 20.22 7.80 -1.99
C GLY A 133 21.28 8.44 -1.11
N GLN A 134 22.14 9.23 -1.73
CA GLN A 134 23.21 9.96 -1.02
C GLN A 134 22.63 11.17 -0.31
N THR A 135 22.84 11.25 0.99
CA THR A 135 22.38 12.35 1.84
C THR A 135 23.54 12.97 2.63
N LEU A 136 23.36 14.22 3.02
CA LEU A 136 24.31 14.91 3.87
C LEU A 136 23.77 14.95 5.30
N ALA A 137 24.53 14.41 6.23
CA ALA A 137 24.21 14.47 7.66
C ALA A 137 25.04 15.54 8.35
N PHE A 138 24.41 16.30 9.24
CA PHE A 138 25.02 17.34 10.06
C PHE A 138 24.96 16.94 11.54
N PRO A 139 25.87 16.06 12.02
CA PRO A 139 25.85 15.65 13.41
C PRO A 139 26.08 16.85 14.32
N LYS A 140 25.26 17.02 15.37
CA LYS A 140 25.34 18.13 16.30
C LYS A 140 26.71 18.22 17.05
N SER A 141 27.41 17.09 17.16
CA SER A 141 28.68 16.95 17.83
C SER A 141 29.92 17.15 16.95
N GLN A 142 29.73 17.25 15.64
CA GLN A 142 30.83 17.36 14.67
C GLN A 142 30.63 18.58 13.77
N ARG A 143 31.71 19.31 13.48
CA ARG A 143 31.67 20.41 12.50
C ARG A 143 31.81 19.94 11.05
N THR A 144 31.87 18.62 10.83
CA THR A 144 32.11 18.00 9.54
C THR A 144 30.78 17.47 9.00
N VAL A 145 30.49 17.78 7.73
CA VAL A 145 29.38 17.17 6.99
C VAL A 145 29.78 15.73 6.69
N LEU A 146 28.91 14.79 7.02
CA LEU A 146 29.06 13.38 6.70
C LEU A 146 28.19 13.03 5.50
N GLU A 147 28.76 12.42 4.48
CA GLU A 147 27.99 11.76 3.45
C GLU A 147 27.52 10.41 3.97
N THR A 148 26.24 10.15 3.82
CA THR A 148 25.62 8.90 4.26
C THR A 148 24.69 8.38 3.19
N ARG A 149 24.41 7.07 3.22
CA ARG A 149 23.47 6.39 2.32
C ARG A 149 22.46 5.59 3.16
N PRO A 150 21.41 6.24 3.63
CA PRO A 150 20.37 5.57 4.37
C PRO A 150 19.65 4.53 3.51
N TYR A 151 19.23 3.43 4.15
CA TYR A 151 18.44 2.40 3.48
C TYR A 151 17.43 1.77 4.43
N GLU A 152 16.40 1.18 3.83
CA GLU A 152 15.48 0.27 4.49
C GLU A 152 15.46 -1.06 3.73
N LEU A 153 15.43 -2.16 4.49
CA LEU A 153 15.39 -3.51 3.95
C LEU A 153 14.30 -4.31 4.67
N SER A 154 13.46 -5.02 3.93
CA SER A 154 12.62 -6.06 4.53
C SER A 154 12.86 -7.42 3.89
N VAL A 155 12.74 -8.45 4.71
CA VAL A 155 12.64 -9.86 4.31
C VAL A 155 11.26 -10.34 4.74
N ASP A 156 10.48 -10.83 3.78
CA ASP A 156 9.07 -11.14 3.95
C ASP A 156 8.81 -12.61 3.68
N LEU A 157 7.97 -13.22 4.50
CA LEU A 157 7.45 -14.58 4.34
C LEU A 157 5.93 -14.53 4.47
N GLY A 158 5.22 -15.28 3.64
CA GLY A 158 3.77 -15.34 3.68
C GLY A 158 3.24 -16.73 3.46
N TYR A 159 2.07 -16.98 4.05
CA TYR A 159 1.29 -18.20 3.86
C TYR A 159 -0.17 -17.87 3.66
N GLY A 160 -0.74 -18.39 2.57
CA GLY A 160 -2.16 -18.28 2.23
C GLY A 160 -2.83 -19.63 2.19
N LEU A 161 -4.08 -19.70 2.62
CA LEU A 161 -4.89 -20.91 2.64
C LEU A 161 -6.30 -20.64 2.13
N ARG A 162 -6.70 -21.28 1.03
CA ARG A 162 -8.10 -21.31 0.60
C ARG A 162 -8.84 -22.41 1.35
N ILE A 163 -9.68 -22.00 2.29
CA ILE A 163 -10.42 -22.89 3.21
C ILE A 163 -11.70 -23.39 2.56
N LEU A 164 -12.35 -22.52 1.79
CA LEU A 164 -13.56 -22.82 1.03
C LEU A 164 -13.35 -22.36 -0.42
N PRO A 165 -14.13 -22.86 -1.39
CA PRO A 165 -14.03 -22.38 -2.78
C PRO A 165 -14.08 -20.86 -2.92
N SER A 166 -14.79 -20.19 -2.00
CA SER A 166 -14.99 -18.74 -2.01
C SER A 166 -14.25 -17.99 -0.89
N LEU A 167 -13.52 -18.68 0.01
CA LEU A 167 -12.91 -18.02 1.17
C LEU A 167 -11.46 -18.44 1.36
N SER A 168 -10.59 -17.47 1.43
CA SER A 168 -9.16 -17.63 1.72
C SER A 168 -8.71 -16.70 2.82
N MET A 169 -7.72 -17.17 3.61
CA MET A 169 -7.02 -16.39 4.61
C MET A 169 -5.52 -16.36 4.34
N GLY A 170 -4.85 -15.32 4.82
CA GLY A 170 -3.42 -15.15 4.66
C GLY A 170 -2.76 -14.58 5.91
N VAL A 171 -1.52 -15.01 6.14
CA VAL A 171 -0.66 -14.44 7.18
C VAL A 171 0.67 -14.05 6.55
N GLY A 172 1.26 -12.99 7.05
CA GLY A 172 2.59 -12.52 6.65
C GLY A 172 3.47 -12.28 7.88
N LEU A 173 4.76 -12.49 7.71
CA LEU A 173 5.80 -12.16 8.68
C LEU A 173 6.88 -11.37 7.95
N ARG A 174 7.26 -10.24 8.53
CA ARG A 174 8.27 -9.32 7.98
C ARG A 174 9.34 -9.03 8.99
N TYR A 175 10.59 -9.25 8.64
CA TYR A 175 11.75 -8.71 9.35
C TYR A 175 12.20 -7.44 8.64
N PHE A 176 12.25 -6.33 9.37
CA PHE A 176 12.55 -5.00 8.85
C PHE A 176 13.80 -4.42 9.51
N VAL A 177 14.65 -3.84 8.69
CA VAL A 177 15.89 -3.16 9.07
C VAL A 177 15.90 -1.78 8.40
N SER A 178 16.28 -0.76 9.17
CA SER A 178 16.50 0.61 8.68
C SER A 178 17.79 1.16 9.27
N ASP A 179 18.65 1.74 8.44
CA ASP A 179 19.90 2.36 8.92
C ASP A 179 20.16 3.68 8.19
N TYR A 180 20.40 4.72 8.96
CA TYR A 180 20.82 6.02 8.44
C TYR A 180 22.32 6.07 8.15
N ASN A 181 23.06 4.99 8.44
CA ASN A 181 24.52 4.90 8.32
C ASN A 181 25.26 6.02 9.08
N ILE A 182 24.73 6.38 10.24
CA ILE A 182 25.30 7.40 11.13
C ILE A 182 25.61 6.76 12.47
N SER A 183 26.81 7.02 12.99
CA SER A 183 27.15 6.69 14.38
C SER A 183 27.41 7.97 15.15
N GLN A 184 26.66 8.21 16.21
CA GLN A 184 26.84 9.37 17.08
C GLN A 184 27.11 8.90 18.49
N ASN A 185 28.23 9.36 19.09
CA ASN A 185 28.64 9.01 20.46
C ASN A 185 28.65 7.50 20.74
N GLY A 186 29.02 6.68 19.75
CA GLY A 186 29.04 5.21 19.86
C GLY A 186 27.66 4.53 19.72
N VAL A 187 26.60 5.29 19.44
CA VAL A 187 25.25 4.75 19.17
C VAL A 187 25.07 4.66 17.67
N SER A 188 24.78 3.44 17.18
CA SER A 188 24.44 3.18 15.79
C SER A 188 23.02 3.63 15.48
N SER A 189 22.79 4.14 14.26
CA SER A 189 21.45 4.45 13.73
C SER A 189 20.69 3.21 13.23
N LEU A 190 21.26 2.01 13.35
CA LEU A 190 20.61 0.77 12.95
C LEU A 190 19.38 0.50 13.82
N ALA A 191 18.23 0.39 13.17
CA ALA A 191 16.98 0.00 13.79
C ALA A 191 16.43 -1.27 13.13
N GLN A 192 15.78 -2.12 13.91
CA GLN A 192 15.21 -3.37 13.41
C GLN A 192 13.94 -3.73 14.18
N THR A 193 13.01 -4.38 13.49
CA THR A 193 11.76 -4.83 14.11
C THR A 193 11.17 -6.00 13.32
N VAL A 194 10.22 -6.69 13.93
CA VAL A 194 9.39 -7.73 13.29
C VAL A 194 7.96 -7.22 13.22
N MET A 195 7.30 -7.47 12.09
CA MET A 195 5.91 -7.10 11.83
C MET A 195 5.14 -8.30 11.29
N GLY A 196 3.84 -8.33 11.54
CA GLY A 196 2.92 -9.35 11.05
C GLY A 196 1.79 -8.74 10.24
N ASP A 197 1.29 -9.53 9.30
CA ASP A 197 0.14 -9.20 8.45
C ASP A 197 -0.92 -10.32 8.58
N LEU A 198 -2.20 -9.95 8.57
CA LEU A 198 -3.35 -10.85 8.51
C LEU A 198 -4.27 -10.39 7.41
N SER A 199 -4.79 -11.34 6.62
CA SER A 199 -5.71 -11.00 5.54
C SER A 199 -6.78 -12.05 5.33
N LEU A 200 -7.92 -11.61 4.78
CA LEU A 200 -9.07 -12.43 4.45
C LEU A 200 -9.63 -11.97 3.12
N THR A 201 -9.90 -12.90 2.20
CA THR A 201 -10.57 -12.63 0.92
C THR A 201 -11.73 -13.58 0.72
N TYR A 202 -12.87 -13.01 0.39
CA TYR A 202 -14.04 -13.72 -0.11
C TYR A 202 -14.19 -13.41 -1.59
N SER A 203 -14.21 -14.43 -2.45
CA SER A 203 -14.45 -14.30 -3.88
C SER A 203 -15.49 -15.32 -4.34
N GLN A 204 -16.50 -14.83 -5.04
CA GLN A 204 -17.64 -15.64 -5.48
C GLN A 204 -17.99 -15.34 -6.93
N PRO A 205 -17.98 -16.36 -7.82
CA PRO A 205 -18.56 -16.22 -9.14
C PRO A 205 -20.09 -16.08 -9.02
N VAL A 206 -20.63 -15.10 -9.72
CA VAL A 206 -22.08 -14.84 -9.79
C VAL A 206 -22.46 -14.59 -11.25
N SER A 207 -23.70 -14.87 -11.62
CA SER A 207 -24.20 -14.51 -12.94
C SER A 207 -25.16 -13.33 -12.81
N ILE A 208 -24.78 -12.20 -13.39
CA ILE A 208 -25.63 -11.01 -13.47
C ILE A 208 -26.20 -10.95 -14.86
N GLU A 209 -27.51 -11.19 -14.99
CA GLU A 209 -28.20 -11.38 -16.26
C GLU A 209 -27.57 -12.55 -17.09
N ARG A 210 -26.71 -12.22 -18.06
CA ARG A 210 -26.02 -13.18 -18.92
C ARG A 210 -24.50 -13.03 -18.86
N LEU A 211 -24.00 -12.14 -18.00
CA LEU A 211 -22.57 -11.92 -17.82
C LEU A 211 -22.05 -12.79 -16.68
N SER A 212 -21.00 -13.53 -16.96
CA SER A 212 -20.20 -14.14 -15.90
C SER A 212 -19.49 -13.02 -15.15
N THR A 213 -19.64 -13.00 -13.85
CA THR A 213 -19.15 -11.93 -12.98
C THR A 213 -18.48 -12.56 -11.78
N GLU A 214 -17.38 -12.00 -11.31
CA GLU A 214 -16.77 -12.35 -10.05
C GLU A 214 -16.88 -11.18 -9.10
N LEU A 215 -17.41 -11.43 -7.88
CA LEU A 215 -17.47 -10.46 -6.79
C LEU A 215 -16.41 -10.82 -5.76
N THR A 216 -15.57 -9.86 -5.42
CA THR A 216 -14.51 -10.03 -4.42
C THR A 216 -14.65 -9.02 -3.30
N ALA A 217 -14.49 -9.47 -2.06
CA ALA A 217 -14.36 -8.59 -0.89
C ALA A 217 -13.12 -9.01 -0.09
N ALA A 218 -12.36 -8.05 0.39
CA ALA A 218 -11.15 -8.33 1.15
C ALA A 218 -10.97 -7.39 2.33
N LEU A 219 -10.29 -7.92 3.35
CA LEU A 219 -9.88 -7.21 4.56
C LEU A 219 -8.44 -7.61 4.87
N ALA A 220 -7.59 -6.64 5.20
CA ALA A 220 -6.25 -6.92 5.67
C ALA A 220 -5.84 -5.96 6.80
N VAL A 221 -5.09 -6.48 7.76
CA VAL A 221 -4.36 -5.68 8.73
C VAL A 221 -2.89 -5.98 8.53
N ARG A 222 -2.12 -4.95 8.20
CA ARG A 222 -0.71 -5.11 7.80
C ARG A 222 0.22 -4.35 8.72
N ASN A 223 1.48 -4.79 8.76
CA ASN A 223 2.59 -4.13 9.46
C ASN A 223 2.35 -3.96 10.97
N ILE A 224 1.59 -4.85 11.61
CA ILE A 224 1.47 -4.84 13.07
C ILE A 224 2.79 -5.29 13.66
N GLY A 225 3.52 -4.41 14.34
CA GLY A 225 4.86 -4.72 14.82
C GLY A 225 5.37 -3.81 15.92
N GLY A 226 6.63 -3.99 16.22
CA GLY A 226 7.34 -3.25 17.26
C GLY A 226 7.59 -1.79 16.90
N LYS A 227 8.10 -1.06 17.87
CA LYS A 227 8.60 0.32 17.71
C LYS A 227 9.99 0.31 17.07
N ILE A 228 10.31 1.38 16.39
CA ILE A 228 11.56 1.59 15.66
C ILE A 228 12.29 2.79 16.28
N SER A 229 13.56 2.62 16.61
CA SER A 229 14.40 3.65 17.20
C SER A 229 15.76 3.68 16.50
N HIS A 230 16.20 4.87 16.09
CA HIS A 230 17.50 5.11 15.44
C HIS A 230 18.50 5.84 16.33
N ASP A 231 18.21 5.99 17.62
CA ASP A 231 18.99 6.76 18.59
C ASP A 231 19.25 6.01 19.90
N GLY A 232 19.25 4.68 19.83
CA GLY A 232 19.50 3.83 20.99
C GLY A 232 18.36 3.79 22.00
N GLY A 233 17.12 4.08 21.59
CA GLY A 233 15.93 3.98 22.43
C GLY A 233 15.56 5.29 23.14
N LEU A 234 16.12 6.42 22.74
CA LEU A 234 15.74 7.73 23.26
C LEU A 234 14.42 8.24 22.68
N SER A 235 14.20 7.96 21.39
CA SER A 235 12.94 8.22 20.70
C SER A 235 12.44 6.98 19.93
N TYR A 236 11.13 6.90 19.74
CA TYR A 236 10.50 5.79 19.06
C TYR A 236 9.46 6.28 18.05
N LEU A 237 9.42 5.62 16.90
CA LEU A 237 8.32 5.69 15.95
C LEU A 237 7.66 4.32 15.82
N TYR A 238 6.37 4.29 15.43
CA TYR A 238 5.63 3.05 15.30
C TYR A 238 5.78 2.46 13.90
N SER A 239 5.67 1.12 13.82
CA SER A 239 5.48 0.42 12.56
C SER A 239 4.24 0.98 11.84
N PRO A 240 4.22 1.04 10.50
CA PRO A 240 3.10 1.60 9.73
C PRO A 240 1.92 0.60 9.68
N ALA A 241 1.35 0.29 10.85
CA ALA A 241 0.18 -0.57 10.94
C ALA A 241 -0.98 0.03 10.14
N THR A 242 -1.57 -0.74 9.21
CA THR A 242 -2.69 -0.32 8.35
C THR A 242 -3.84 -1.29 8.44
N LEU A 243 -5.07 -0.76 8.39
CA LEU A 243 -6.28 -1.51 8.09
C LEU A 243 -6.68 -1.20 6.66
N ASP A 244 -6.81 -2.24 5.83
CA ASP A 244 -7.23 -2.14 4.44
C ASP A 244 -8.50 -2.96 4.24
N PHE A 245 -9.48 -2.42 3.51
CA PHE A 245 -10.72 -3.10 3.16
C PHE A 245 -11.15 -2.71 1.75
N GLY A 246 -11.89 -3.59 1.08
CA GLY A 246 -12.32 -3.29 -0.27
C GLY A 246 -13.24 -4.31 -0.89
N VAL A 247 -13.84 -3.89 -2.01
CA VAL A 247 -14.70 -4.71 -2.85
C VAL A 247 -14.32 -4.53 -4.31
N GLY A 248 -14.45 -5.60 -5.08
CA GLY A 248 -14.14 -5.64 -6.50
C GLY A 248 -15.21 -6.38 -7.28
N VAL A 249 -15.39 -5.96 -8.52
CA VAL A 249 -16.26 -6.62 -9.49
C VAL A 249 -15.45 -6.85 -10.76
N ARG A 250 -15.41 -8.09 -11.25
CA ARG A 250 -14.81 -8.48 -12.52
C ARG A 250 -15.90 -9.00 -13.43
N LEU A 251 -16.08 -8.34 -14.58
CA LEU A 251 -17.10 -8.64 -15.59
C LEU A 251 -16.43 -9.27 -16.81
N HIS A 252 -16.78 -10.50 -17.14
CA HIS A 252 -16.41 -11.13 -18.41
C HIS A 252 -17.41 -10.69 -19.48
N LEU A 253 -17.06 -9.64 -20.25
CA LEU A 253 -17.93 -9.03 -21.25
C LEU A 253 -18.08 -9.94 -22.48
N THR A 254 -16.99 -10.58 -22.86
CA THR A 254 -16.89 -11.61 -23.91
C THR A 254 -15.87 -12.67 -23.48
N GLU A 255 -15.60 -13.66 -24.31
CA GLU A 255 -14.50 -14.63 -24.09
C GLU A 255 -13.11 -13.96 -24.14
N SER A 256 -13.01 -12.74 -24.63
CA SER A 256 -11.73 -12.02 -24.82
C SER A 256 -11.65 -10.73 -24.04
N ASP A 257 -12.76 -10.24 -23.53
CA ASP A 257 -12.85 -8.89 -22.95
C ASP A 257 -13.31 -8.95 -21.50
N GLU A 258 -12.52 -8.40 -20.61
CA GLU A 258 -12.78 -8.33 -19.18
C GLU A 258 -12.70 -6.89 -18.70
N LEU A 259 -13.61 -6.50 -17.82
CA LEU A 259 -13.62 -5.21 -17.15
C LEU A 259 -13.67 -5.42 -15.64
N SER A 260 -12.72 -4.85 -14.93
CA SER A 260 -12.65 -4.91 -13.47
C SER A 260 -12.79 -3.53 -12.86
N LEU A 261 -13.63 -3.41 -11.83
CA LEU A 261 -13.78 -2.21 -11.00
C LEU A 261 -13.42 -2.57 -9.56
N LEU A 262 -12.48 -1.84 -8.97
CA LEU A 262 -11.99 -2.04 -7.61
C LEU A 262 -12.22 -0.78 -6.79
N ILE A 263 -12.71 -0.94 -5.57
CA ILE A 263 -12.87 0.15 -4.59
C ILE A 263 -12.24 -0.31 -3.29
N THR A 264 -11.28 0.44 -2.78
CA THR A 264 -10.59 0.12 -1.52
C THR A 264 -10.55 1.32 -0.59
N GLY A 265 -10.53 1.03 0.70
CA GLY A 265 -10.24 1.99 1.75
C GLY A 265 -9.05 1.53 2.57
N ASP A 266 -8.24 2.45 3.04
CA ASP A 266 -7.11 2.19 3.92
C ASP A 266 -7.02 3.22 5.05
N LYS A 267 -6.60 2.77 6.22
CA LYS A 267 -6.36 3.63 7.37
C LYS A 267 -5.03 3.30 8.03
N LEU A 268 -4.18 4.32 8.14
CA LEU A 268 -2.96 4.23 8.94
C LEU A 268 -3.31 4.26 10.44
N MET A 269 -3.00 3.17 11.15
CA MET A 269 -3.30 2.99 12.58
C MET A 269 -2.09 3.39 13.44
N VAL A 270 -1.60 4.61 13.25
CA VAL A 270 -0.50 5.21 14.00
C VAL A 270 -1.00 6.49 14.64
N PRO A 271 -0.70 6.77 15.92
CA PRO A 271 -1.15 7.99 16.56
C PRO A 271 -0.50 9.23 15.96
N GLN A 272 -1.12 10.38 16.12
CA GLN A 272 -0.53 11.66 15.70
C GLN A 272 0.77 11.93 16.46
N TYR A 273 1.81 12.34 15.74
CA TYR A 273 3.10 12.69 16.35
C TYR A 273 3.04 14.10 16.94
N PRO A 274 3.38 14.32 18.21
CA PRO A 274 3.29 15.63 18.83
C PRO A 274 4.27 16.63 18.19
N THR A 275 3.75 17.72 17.61
CA THR A 275 4.52 18.78 16.93
C THR A 275 4.49 20.10 17.71
N ALA A 276 3.47 20.31 18.54
CA ALA A 276 3.30 21.48 19.39
C ALA A 276 2.73 21.07 20.76
N GLY A 277 3.04 21.83 21.81
CA GLY A 277 2.44 21.64 23.12
C GLY A 277 0.94 21.95 23.08
N GLN A 278 0.09 21.09 23.64
CA GLN A 278 -1.35 21.23 23.67
C GLN A 278 -1.88 20.94 25.09
N GLY A 279 -3.03 21.53 25.44
CA GLY A 279 -3.72 21.21 26.68
C GLY A 279 -2.94 21.52 27.96
N GLY A 280 -2.02 22.50 27.94
CA GLY A 280 -1.21 22.88 29.09
C GLY A 280 0.03 22.00 29.33
N SER A 281 0.25 20.94 28.55
CA SER A 281 1.44 20.10 28.61
C SER A 281 2.51 20.61 27.64
N SER A 282 3.79 20.52 28.06
CA SER A 282 4.90 20.85 27.18
C SER A 282 5.06 19.81 26.05
N LEU A 283 5.66 20.22 24.93
CA LEU A 283 5.94 19.32 23.81
C LEU A 283 6.77 18.10 24.23
N ASP A 284 7.75 18.31 25.14
CA ASP A 284 8.61 17.23 25.65
C ASP A 284 7.83 16.20 26.48
N GLU A 285 6.86 16.65 27.28
CA GLU A 285 5.98 15.74 28.04
C GLU A 285 5.09 14.91 27.10
N GLN A 286 4.52 15.55 26.09
CA GLN A 286 3.68 14.86 25.09
C GLN A 286 4.50 13.84 24.30
N ARG A 287 5.71 14.16 23.87
CA ARG A 287 6.60 13.22 23.18
C ARG A 287 7.00 12.05 24.07
N LYS A 288 7.29 12.31 25.34
CA LYS A 288 7.58 11.24 26.32
C LYS A 288 6.38 10.33 26.52
N ALA A 289 5.17 10.87 26.57
CA ALA A 289 3.94 10.08 26.65
C ALA A 289 3.76 9.23 25.37
N TYR A 290 3.91 9.84 24.19
CA TYR A 290 3.89 9.14 22.90
C TYR A 290 4.88 7.98 22.86
N TYR A 291 6.13 8.16 23.28
CA TYR A 291 7.16 7.10 23.26
C TYR A 291 6.88 5.95 24.24
N LYS A 292 6.06 6.17 25.28
CA LYS A 292 5.71 5.14 26.26
C LYS A 292 4.62 4.19 25.81
N LEU A 293 3.73 4.61 24.90
CA LEU A 293 2.66 3.75 24.42
C LEU A 293 3.22 2.42 23.88
N SER A 294 2.60 1.31 24.21
CA SER A 294 2.83 0.04 23.51
C SER A 294 2.30 0.11 22.08
N PRO A 295 2.70 -0.77 21.16
CA PRO A 295 2.15 -0.81 19.81
C PRO A 295 0.61 -0.95 19.77
N TRP A 296 0.03 -1.71 20.70
CA TRP A 296 -1.42 -1.90 20.79
C TRP A 296 -2.16 -0.65 21.31
N GLU A 297 -1.60 0.02 22.31
CA GLU A 297 -2.14 1.30 22.79
C GLU A 297 -2.05 2.36 21.69
N ALA A 298 -0.97 2.38 20.92
CA ALA A 298 -0.81 3.30 19.78
C ALA A 298 -1.87 3.08 18.70
N ILE A 299 -2.20 1.81 18.38
CA ILE A 299 -3.32 1.48 17.48
C ILE A 299 -4.65 1.97 18.07
N GLY A 300 -4.89 1.74 19.35
CA GLY A 300 -6.09 2.22 20.04
C GLY A 300 -6.22 3.75 20.02
N GLU A 301 -5.10 4.47 20.26
CA GLU A 301 -5.05 5.92 20.23
C GLU A 301 -5.37 6.46 18.83
N ALA A 302 -4.90 5.80 17.76
CA ALA A 302 -5.19 6.17 16.38
C ALA A 302 -6.69 6.10 16.02
N TRP A 303 -7.49 5.32 16.77
CA TRP A 303 -8.95 5.23 16.61
C TRP A 303 -9.72 6.14 17.55
N SER A 304 -9.15 6.48 18.70
CA SER A 304 -9.78 7.37 19.70
C SER A 304 -9.71 8.84 19.30
N ASP A 305 -8.83 9.18 18.36
CA ASP A 305 -8.70 10.52 17.84
C ASP A 305 -10.03 10.97 17.18
N PRO A 306 -10.61 12.13 17.57
CA PRO A 306 -11.81 12.66 16.95
C PRO A 306 -11.70 12.84 15.43
N ASP A 307 -10.48 13.08 14.93
CA ASP A 307 -10.20 13.23 13.50
C ASP A 307 -9.77 11.91 12.82
N ALA A 308 -9.92 10.77 13.51
CA ALA A 308 -9.52 9.46 13.03
C ALA A 308 -10.03 9.12 11.62
N TRP A 309 -11.25 9.57 11.28
CA TRP A 309 -11.88 9.32 9.99
C TRP A 309 -11.38 10.22 8.86
N ARG A 310 -10.76 11.36 9.17
CA ARG A 310 -10.14 12.26 8.18
C ARG A 310 -8.90 11.64 7.54
N ASP A 311 -8.32 10.62 8.18
CA ASP A 311 -7.12 9.92 7.70
C ASP A 311 -7.44 8.73 6.80
N LEU A 312 -8.73 8.47 6.55
CA LEU A 312 -9.15 7.40 5.68
C LEU A 312 -8.73 7.70 4.23
N GLY A 313 -7.91 6.81 3.65
CA GLY A 313 -7.63 6.78 2.24
C GLY A 313 -8.72 6.02 1.50
N CYS A 314 -9.08 6.51 0.31
CA CYS A 314 -10.02 5.83 -0.59
C CYS A 314 -9.43 5.75 -1.98
N SER A 315 -9.56 4.59 -2.63
CA SER A 315 -9.05 4.38 -3.97
C SER A 315 -10.08 3.69 -4.86
N VAL A 316 -10.09 4.07 -6.13
CA VAL A 316 -10.91 3.44 -7.18
C VAL A 316 -10.00 3.10 -8.35
N GLY A 317 -10.07 1.86 -8.81
CA GLY A 317 -9.32 1.37 -9.97
C GLY A 317 -10.24 0.74 -11.00
N LEU A 318 -9.99 1.02 -12.27
CA LEU A 318 -10.65 0.42 -13.42
C LEU A 318 -9.60 -0.23 -14.32
N GLN A 319 -9.77 -1.51 -14.62
CA GLN A 319 -8.93 -2.26 -15.56
C GLN A 319 -9.78 -2.83 -16.69
N TYR A 320 -9.29 -2.67 -17.91
CA TYR A 320 -9.73 -3.42 -19.06
C TYR A 320 -8.64 -4.40 -19.47
N ALA A 321 -9.00 -5.67 -19.65
CA ALA A 321 -8.11 -6.71 -20.14
C ALA A 321 -8.63 -7.30 -21.47
N TYR A 322 -7.74 -7.43 -22.44
CA TYR A 322 -8.00 -8.05 -23.72
C TYR A 322 -7.22 -9.36 -23.84
N LYS A 323 -7.97 -10.48 -23.95
CA LYS A 323 -7.43 -11.85 -24.08
C LYS A 323 -6.44 -12.20 -22.96
N GLU A 324 -6.58 -11.60 -21.77
CA GLU A 324 -5.64 -11.75 -20.66
C GLU A 324 -4.18 -11.45 -21.03
N ARG A 325 -3.95 -10.69 -22.12
CA ARG A 325 -2.64 -10.36 -22.65
C ARG A 325 -2.31 -8.88 -22.63
N ALA A 326 -3.28 -8.04 -22.92
CA ALA A 326 -3.09 -6.59 -22.91
C ALA A 326 -3.98 -5.96 -21.85
N PHE A 327 -3.41 -5.11 -21.02
CA PHE A 327 -4.08 -4.49 -19.88
C PHE A 327 -3.98 -2.97 -19.98
N GLY A 328 -5.12 -2.29 -19.85
CA GLY A 328 -5.19 -0.85 -19.67
C GLY A 328 -5.79 -0.54 -18.30
N ARG A 329 -5.18 0.38 -17.55
CA ARG A 329 -5.56 0.70 -16.17
C ARG A 329 -5.67 2.19 -15.95
N VAL A 330 -6.65 2.58 -15.17
CA VAL A 330 -6.79 3.95 -14.64
C VAL A 330 -7.22 3.85 -13.20
N GLY A 331 -6.66 4.72 -12.37
CA GLY A 331 -6.98 4.73 -10.95
C GLY A 331 -7.02 6.15 -10.39
N TYR A 332 -7.75 6.29 -9.30
CA TYR A 332 -7.80 7.51 -8.50
C TYR A 332 -7.65 7.14 -7.03
N ARG A 333 -6.76 7.86 -6.35
CA ARG A 333 -6.59 7.79 -4.91
C ARG A 333 -6.92 9.13 -4.28
N HIS A 334 -7.69 9.09 -3.19
CA HIS A 334 -7.91 10.23 -2.31
C HIS A 334 -7.39 9.89 -0.91
N GLN A 335 -6.50 10.73 -0.41
CA GLN A 335 -6.01 10.63 0.96
C GLN A 335 -5.58 12.01 1.45
N ASN A 336 -5.87 12.30 2.72
CA ASN A 336 -5.36 13.51 3.36
C ASN A 336 -3.82 13.49 3.37
N SER A 337 -3.19 14.57 2.90
CA SER A 337 -1.72 14.68 2.80
C SER A 337 -1.00 14.54 4.15
N ASN A 338 -1.68 14.82 5.26
CA ASN A 338 -1.13 14.66 6.61
C ASN A 338 -1.15 13.20 7.11
N ALA A 339 -1.94 12.34 6.47
CA ALA A 339 -2.13 10.94 6.87
C ALA A 339 -1.40 9.94 5.98
N GLY A 340 -0.85 10.38 4.83
CA GLY A 340 -0.20 9.46 3.92
C GLY A 340 0.40 10.13 2.68
N LEU A 341 0.33 9.44 1.56
CA LEU A 341 1.04 9.81 0.33
C LEU A 341 0.28 10.82 -0.54
N GLY A 342 -0.98 11.15 -0.19
CA GLY A 342 -1.77 12.19 -0.83
C GLY A 342 -2.73 11.70 -1.92
N THR A 343 -3.31 12.64 -2.65
CA THR A 343 -4.36 12.44 -3.65
C THR A 343 -3.79 12.55 -5.06
N GLY A 344 -4.29 11.72 -5.99
CA GLY A 344 -3.87 11.79 -7.39
C GLY A 344 -4.51 10.77 -8.31
N LEU A 345 -4.11 10.82 -9.56
CA LEU A 345 -4.53 9.94 -10.64
C LEU A 345 -3.38 9.01 -11.04
N SER A 346 -3.70 7.77 -11.37
CA SER A 346 -2.75 6.82 -11.93
C SER A 346 -3.21 6.32 -13.30
N LEU A 347 -2.24 6.04 -14.15
CA LEU A 347 -2.41 5.37 -15.43
C LEU A 347 -1.47 4.18 -15.46
N GLY A 348 -1.94 3.06 -15.99
CA GLY A 348 -1.12 1.86 -16.12
C GLY A 348 -1.40 1.10 -17.41
N GLY A 349 -0.42 0.32 -17.83
CA GLY A 349 -0.55 -0.61 -18.93
C GLY A 349 0.29 -1.85 -18.67
N GLY A 350 -0.15 -2.97 -19.23
CA GLY A 350 0.57 -4.24 -19.11
C GLY A 350 0.44 -5.07 -20.36
N PHE A 351 1.44 -5.91 -20.57
CA PHE A 351 1.42 -6.89 -21.65
C PHE A 351 1.96 -8.22 -21.16
N ARG A 352 1.19 -9.30 -21.40
CA ARG A 352 1.57 -10.68 -21.09
C ARG A 352 1.84 -11.44 -22.39
N TYR A 353 3.02 -12.00 -22.46
CA TYR A 353 3.41 -12.92 -23.50
C TYR A 353 3.76 -14.27 -22.87
N GLU A 354 2.93 -15.27 -23.14
CA GLU A 354 3.00 -16.59 -22.47
C GLU A 354 3.02 -16.43 -20.95
N MET A 355 4.10 -16.81 -20.29
CA MET A 355 4.29 -16.78 -18.85
C MET A 355 4.87 -15.46 -18.32
N VAL A 356 5.34 -14.57 -19.22
CA VAL A 356 6.02 -13.32 -18.83
C VAL A 356 5.07 -12.15 -18.98
N GLN A 357 4.94 -11.33 -17.95
CA GLN A 357 4.16 -10.10 -17.96
C GLN A 357 5.03 -8.89 -17.59
N LEU A 358 4.92 -7.84 -18.39
CA LEU A 358 5.52 -6.53 -18.13
C LEU A 358 4.43 -5.51 -17.86
N ASP A 359 4.49 -4.83 -16.73
CA ASP A 359 3.56 -3.77 -16.36
C ASP A 359 4.29 -2.47 -16.09
N LEU A 360 3.64 -1.38 -16.48
CA LEU A 360 4.08 -0.01 -16.24
C LEU A 360 2.95 0.77 -15.59
N ALA A 361 3.29 1.65 -14.66
CA ALA A 361 2.33 2.59 -14.09
C ALA A 361 2.98 3.94 -13.84
N TYR A 362 2.19 4.99 -14.00
CA TYR A 362 2.59 6.35 -13.73
C TYR A 362 1.54 7.05 -12.87
N PHE A 363 2.00 7.72 -11.82
CA PHE A 363 1.14 8.43 -10.88
C PHE A 363 1.38 9.94 -10.96
N VAL A 364 0.28 10.70 -11.05
CA VAL A 364 0.28 12.17 -11.02
C VAL A 364 -0.47 12.61 -9.77
N ALA A 365 0.25 13.18 -8.82
CA ALA A 365 -0.35 13.71 -7.62
C ALA A 365 -1.01 15.07 -7.86
N GLN A 366 -2.07 15.35 -7.11
CA GLN A 366 -2.73 16.66 -7.11
C GLN A 366 -1.82 17.75 -6.51
N ASP A 367 -1.08 17.39 -5.45
CA ASP A 367 -0.05 18.23 -4.86
C ASP A 367 1.33 17.84 -5.43
N SER A 368 1.99 18.80 -6.09
CA SER A 368 3.32 18.60 -6.66
C SER A 368 4.40 18.26 -5.61
N LYS A 369 4.15 18.54 -4.33
CA LYS A 369 5.03 18.18 -3.20
C LYS A 369 4.80 16.76 -2.69
N SER A 370 3.77 16.06 -3.16
CA SER A 370 3.51 14.68 -2.78
C SER A 370 4.68 13.78 -3.19
N PRO A 371 5.12 12.87 -2.32
CA PRO A 371 6.15 11.87 -2.68
C PRO A 371 5.75 10.94 -3.82
N LEU A 372 4.45 10.80 -4.09
CA LEU A 372 3.92 10.02 -5.23
C LEU A 372 4.01 10.75 -6.57
N ASN A 373 4.24 12.07 -6.56
CA ASN A 373 4.20 12.85 -7.79
C ASN A 373 5.27 12.36 -8.79
N ASN A 374 4.88 12.25 -10.05
CA ASN A 374 5.74 11.80 -11.16
C ASN A 374 6.39 10.42 -10.93
N THR A 375 5.77 9.56 -10.14
CA THR A 375 6.32 8.24 -9.85
C THR A 375 6.01 7.25 -10.96
N LEU A 376 7.06 6.71 -11.58
CA LEU A 376 6.99 5.61 -12.55
C LEU A 376 7.27 4.28 -11.84
N ARG A 377 6.48 3.25 -12.10
CA ARG A 377 6.73 1.88 -11.62
C ARG A 377 6.84 0.92 -12.78
N VAL A 378 7.79 0.03 -12.67
CA VAL A 378 8.05 -1.03 -13.66
C VAL A 378 8.02 -2.37 -12.93
N THR A 379 7.24 -3.30 -13.44
CA THR A 379 7.12 -4.65 -12.88
C THR A 379 7.30 -5.69 -13.97
N LEU A 380 8.11 -6.68 -13.70
CA LEU A 380 8.29 -7.88 -14.52
C LEU A 380 7.89 -9.09 -13.68
N SER A 381 6.94 -9.87 -14.16
CA SER A 381 6.46 -11.08 -13.48
C SER A 381 6.50 -12.28 -14.41
N THR A 382 6.73 -13.45 -13.83
CA THR A 382 6.58 -14.74 -14.52
C THR A 382 5.75 -15.64 -13.65
N ASP A 383 4.71 -16.27 -14.23
CA ASP A 383 3.80 -17.15 -13.53
C ASP A 383 3.60 -18.44 -14.34
N PHE A 384 3.60 -19.63 -13.66
CA PHE A 384 3.57 -20.97 -14.25
C PHE A 384 2.54 -21.86 -13.60
#